data_5a4605d0b406eb82521d8410b46feb27
#
_entry.id   5a4605d0b406eb82521d8410b46feb27
#
_cell.length_a   1.000
_cell.length_b   1.000
_cell.length_c   1.000
_cell.angle_alpha   90.00
_cell.angle_beta   90.00
_cell.angle_gamma   90.00
#
_symmetry.space_group_name_H-M   'P 1'
#
loop_
_entity.id
_entity.type
_entity.pdbx_description
1 polymer ?
#
loop_
_entity_poly.entity_id
_entity_poly.type
_entity_poly.pdbx_seq_one_letter_code
_entity_poly.pdbx_strand_id
1 'polypeptide(L)'
;YSSAASDVYKRQTLDYDAALSEGDLPLECGSPATYEGMTVFLETERDKGAAIEETIRKLTGNAARTLGLTDRGFVSQGLAADLLVLDWEHFSARENLADPRHGPQGLDYVLVAGQIAVDHGVHTHVRSGTVLGPEHRKGEN
;
A
#
# COMPACT_ATOMS: atom_id res chain seq x y z
N TYR A 1 1.76 22.23 -7.31
CA TYR A 1 2.34 21.11 -6.55
C TYR A 1 1.62 19.83 -6.96
N SER A 2 2.37 18.81 -7.38
CA SER A 2 1.74 17.53 -7.68
C SER A 2 1.22 16.92 -6.38
N SER A 3 0.03 16.33 -6.40
CA SER A 3 -0.58 15.63 -5.26
C SER A 3 0.35 14.58 -4.65
N ALA A 4 1.19 13.92 -5.47
CA ALA A 4 2.15 12.91 -5.04
C ALA A 4 3.23 13.45 -4.09
N ALA A 5 3.73 14.68 -4.30
CA ALA A 5 4.71 15.29 -3.38
C ALA A 5 4.09 15.66 -2.04
N SER A 6 2.82 16.09 -2.04
CA SER A 6 2.05 16.35 -0.82
C SER A 6 1.81 15.07 0.00
N ASP A 7 1.57 13.95 -0.66
CA ASP A 7 1.33 12.67 0.02
C ASP A 7 2.60 12.10 0.66
N VAL A 8 3.75 12.23 0.01
CA VAL A 8 5.04 11.83 0.61
C VAL A 8 5.33 12.64 1.88
N TYR A 9 5.07 13.94 1.87
CA TYR A 9 5.30 14.80 3.02
C TYR A 9 4.36 14.47 4.20
N LYS A 10 3.10 14.16 3.93
CA LYS A 10 2.11 13.79 4.95
C LYS A 10 2.42 12.46 5.64
N ARG A 11 3.06 11.53 4.94
CA ARG A 11 3.46 10.22 5.50
C ARG A 11 4.71 10.27 6.38
N GLN A 12 5.49 11.34 6.32
CA GLN A 12 6.67 11.52 7.16
C GLN A 12 6.34 12.02 8.58
N THR A 13 5.09 12.36 8.86
CA THR A 13 4.63 12.91 10.14
C THR A 13 3.94 11.89 11.04
N LEU A 14 4.21 10.58 10.85
CA LEU A 14 3.79 9.58 11.82
C LEU A 14 4.59 9.77 13.12
N ASP A 15 3.90 10.10 14.18
CA ASP A 15 4.48 10.08 15.52
C ASP A 15 4.62 8.62 15.98
N TYR A 16 5.83 8.11 15.87
CA TYR A 16 6.14 6.72 16.25
C TYR A 16 5.97 6.47 17.75
N ASP A 17 6.10 7.48 18.59
CA ASP A 17 5.94 7.34 20.04
C ASP A 17 4.45 7.21 20.40
N ALA A 18 3.57 7.90 19.71
CA ALA A 18 2.11 7.72 19.82
C ALA A 18 1.66 6.34 19.29
N ALA A 19 2.38 5.77 18.32
CA ALA A 19 2.08 4.47 17.71
C ALA A 19 2.23 3.29 18.68
N LEU A 20 2.99 3.44 19.73
CA LEU A 20 3.27 2.38 20.70
C LEU A 20 2.24 2.27 21.83
N SER A 21 1.28 3.19 21.91
CA SER A 21 0.44 3.31 23.11
C SER A 21 -0.83 2.48 23.07
N GLU A 22 -1.49 2.23 21.93
CA GLU A 22 -2.75 1.44 21.90
C GLU A 22 -3.02 0.81 20.53
N GLY A 23 -2.73 -0.48 20.39
CA GLY A 23 -3.09 -1.29 19.21
C GLY A 23 -2.04 -1.30 18.11
N ASP A 24 -2.32 -2.07 17.04
CA ASP A 24 -1.38 -2.32 15.94
C ASP A 24 -1.12 -1.12 15.02
N LEU A 25 -1.99 -0.10 15.06
CA LEU A 25 -1.89 1.08 14.20
C LEU A 25 -2.07 2.37 15.01
N PRO A 26 -1.23 3.40 14.78
CA PRO A 26 -1.33 4.65 15.51
C PRO A 26 -2.62 5.43 15.21
N LEU A 27 -3.26 5.98 16.24
CA LEU A 27 -4.44 6.85 16.10
C LEU A 27 -4.10 8.19 15.47
N GLU A 28 -2.93 8.74 15.82
CA GLU A 28 -2.50 10.06 15.37
C GLU A 28 -1.65 9.96 14.11
N CYS A 29 -2.31 9.86 12.96
CA CYS A 29 -1.65 9.81 11.66
C CYS A 29 -1.75 11.08 10.83
N GLY A 30 -2.23 12.16 11.41
CA GLY A 30 -2.37 13.48 10.76
C GLY A 30 -3.46 13.55 9.69
N SER A 31 -3.69 12.52 8.90
CA SER A 31 -4.75 12.49 7.87
C SER A 31 -5.26 11.07 7.66
N PRO A 32 -6.57 10.84 7.59
CA PRO A 32 -7.15 9.55 7.21
C PRO A 32 -6.63 8.99 5.90
N ALA A 33 -6.26 9.87 4.95
CA ALA A 33 -5.65 9.47 3.67
C ALA A 33 -4.33 8.68 3.83
N THR A 34 -3.70 8.73 4.98
CA THR A 34 -2.51 7.90 5.26
C THR A 34 -2.85 6.42 5.26
N TYR A 35 -4.02 6.04 5.76
CA TYR A 35 -4.51 4.66 5.79
C TYR A 35 -5.29 4.29 4.53
N GLU A 36 -6.16 5.17 4.05
CA GLU A 36 -7.18 4.83 3.06
C GLU A 36 -6.90 5.39 1.65
N GLY A 37 -5.94 6.31 1.50
CA GLY A 37 -5.77 7.05 0.25
C GLY A 37 -5.57 6.18 -1.00
N MET A 38 -4.86 5.06 -0.89
CA MET A 38 -4.65 4.14 -2.02
C MET A 38 -5.88 3.29 -2.31
N THR A 39 -6.60 2.88 -1.27
CA THR A 39 -7.82 2.07 -1.41
C THR A 39 -8.98 2.90 -1.96
N VAL A 40 -9.13 4.14 -1.49
CA VAL A 40 -10.09 5.13 -2.05
C VAL A 40 -9.77 5.43 -3.52
N PHE A 41 -8.50 5.57 -3.88
CA PHE A 41 -8.11 5.75 -5.27
C PHE A 41 -8.52 4.56 -6.15
N LEU A 42 -8.25 3.32 -5.71
CA LEU A 42 -8.65 2.10 -6.43
C LEU A 42 -10.17 2.03 -6.64
N GLU A 43 -10.95 2.26 -5.58
CA GLU A 43 -12.40 2.28 -5.64
C GLU A 43 -12.92 3.37 -6.59
N THR A 44 -12.39 4.58 -6.47
CA THR A 44 -12.76 5.71 -7.34
C THR A 44 -12.49 5.43 -8.83
N GLU A 45 -11.35 4.84 -9.16
CA GLU A 45 -11.01 4.50 -10.56
C GLU A 45 -11.90 3.36 -11.09
N ARG A 46 -12.20 2.36 -10.26
CA ARG A 46 -13.18 1.31 -10.59
C ARG A 46 -14.54 1.91 -10.92
N ASP A 47 -15.06 2.78 -10.06
CA ASP A 47 -16.39 3.37 -10.20
C ASP A 47 -16.51 4.29 -11.41
N LYS A 48 -15.38 4.85 -11.86
CA LYS A 48 -15.28 5.55 -13.15
C LYS A 48 -15.21 4.63 -14.36
N GLY A 49 -15.14 3.32 -14.17
CA GLY A 49 -15.00 2.34 -15.25
C GLY A 49 -13.60 2.26 -15.83
N ALA A 50 -12.57 2.69 -15.10
CA ALA A 50 -11.19 2.56 -15.55
C ALA A 50 -10.78 1.09 -15.61
N ALA A 51 -9.92 0.74 -16.59
CA ALA A 51 -9.36 -0.60 -16.67
C ALA A 51 -8.50 -0.91 -15.44
N ILE A 52 -8.74 -2.08 -14.84
CA ILE A 52 -8.03 -2.51 -13.63
C ILE A 52 -6.52 -2.56 -13.85
N GLU A 53 -6.07 -3.05 -14.98
CA GLU A 53 -4.65 -3.18 -15.32
C GLU A 53 -3.96 -1.81 -15.33
N GLU A 54 -4.62 -0.80 -15.89
CA GLU A 54 -4.08 0.55 -15.95
C GLU A 54 -4.04 1.19 -14.55
N THR A 55 -5.07 0.98 -13.75
CA THR A 55 -5.15 1.49 -12.38
C THR A 55 -4.07 0.87 -11.50
N ILE A 56 -3.92 -0.45 -11.53
CA ILE A 56 -2.88 -1.16 -10.78
C ILE A 56 -1.49 -0.75 -11.27
N ARG A 57 -1.27 -0.63 -12.58
CA ARG A 57 0.00 -0.18 -13.15
C ARG A 57 0.43 1.19 -12.63
N LYS A 58 -0.51 2.13 -12.42
CA LYS A 58 -0.22 3.45 -11.83
C LYS A 58 0.33 3.35 -10.41
N LEU A 59 -0.22 2.45 -9.60
CA LEU A 59 0.14 2.28 -8.19
C LEU A 59 1.40 1.41 -7.98
N THR A 60 1.72 0.53 -8.90
CA THR A 60 2.79 -0.47 -8.77
C THR A 60 3.93 -0.22 -9.74
N GLY A 61 3.80 -0.64 -10.99
CA GLY A 61 4.85 -0.61 -11.99
C GLY A 61 5.37 0.80 -12.29
N ASN A 62 4.50 1.81 -12.36
CA ASN A 62 4.94 3.19 -12.55
C ASN A 62 5.68 3.74 -11.32
N ALA A 63 5.18 3.44 -10.13
CA ALA A 63 5.84 3.85 -8.89
C ALA A 63 7.23 3.20 -8.78
N ALA A 64 7.34 1.90 -9.04
CA ALA A 64 8.62 1.19 -9.04
C ALA A 64 9.61 1.80 -10.04
N ARG A 65 9.19 2.08 -11.27
CA ARG A 65 10.03 2.74 -12.28
C ARG A 65 10.51 4.12 -11.85
N THR A 66 9.61 4.92 -11.27
CA THR A 66 9.93 6.28 -10.79
C THR A 66 10.96 6.24 -9.67
N LEU A 67 10.89 5.24 -8.80
CA LEU A 67 11.83 5.04 -7.71
C LEU A 67 13.11 4.30 -8.14
N GLY A 68 13.19 3.83 -9.39
CA GLY A 68 14.32 3.05 -9.91
C GLY A 68 14.36 1.61 -9.39
N LEU A 69 13.30 1.09 -8.77
CA LEU A 69 13.24 -0.29 -8.28
C LEU A 69 13.15 -1.27 -9.46
N THR A 70 13.98 -2.31 -9.45
CA THR A 70 14.11 -3.26 -10.56
C THR A 70 13.58 -4.65 -10.24
N ASP A 71 13.39 -4.95 -8.97
CA ASP A 71 13.06 -6.27 -8.45
C ASP A 71 11.57 -6.42 -8.04
N ARG A 72 10.74 -5.38 -8.25
CA ARG A 72 9.33 -5.36 -7.81
C ARG A 72 8.45 -4.44 -8.65
N GLY A 73 7.15 -4.41 -8.34
CA GLY A 73 6.15 -3.59 -9.04
C GLY A 73 5.49 -4.28 -10.22
N PHE A 74 5.86 -5.51 -10.51
CA PHE A 74 5.29 -6.36 -11.56
C PHE A 74 5.17 -7.80 -11.05
N VAL A 75 4.20 -8.54 -11.60
CA VAL A 75 4.10 -10.00 -11.38
C VAL A 75 4.88 -10.68 -12.49
N SER A 76 6.10 -11.13 -12.18
CA SER A 76 6.98 -11.83 -13.10
C SER A 76 7.93 -12.78 -12.37
N GLN A 77 8.36 -13.82 -13.05
CA GLN A 77 9.33 -14.77 -12.49
C GLN A 77 10.64 -14.06 -12.12
N GLY A 78 11.14 -14.34 -10.93
CA GLY A 78 12.40 -13.78 -10.42
C GLY A 78 12.25 -12.43 -9.69
N LEU A 79 11.06 -11.85 -9.65
CA LEU A 79 10.78 -10.64 -8.87
C LEU A 79 10.31 -10.96 -7.45
N ALA A 80 10.39 -9.99 -6.56
CA ALA A 80 9.89 -10.09 -5.21
C ALA A 80 8.38 -10.41 -5.21
N ALA A 81 7.99 -11.39 -4.41
CA ALA A 81 6.59 -11.80 -4.29
C ALA A 81 5.83 -10.91 -3.28
N ASP A 82 5.79 -9.60 -3.56
CA ASP A 82 4.96 -8.62 -2.86
C ASP A 82 3.64 -8.51 -3.61
N LEU A 83 2.61 -9.23 -3.13
CA LEU A 83 1.38 -9.46 -3.87
C LEU A 83 0.15 -9.08 -3.04
N LEU A 84 -0.89 -8.62 -3.73
CA LEU A 84 -2.23 -8.46 -3.18
C LEU A 84 -3.18 -9.43 -3.88
N VAL A 85 -4.04 -10.09 -3.10
CA VAL A 85 -5.17 -10.86 -3.61
C VAL A 85 -6.44 -10.13 -3.17
N LEU A 86 -7.22 -9.69 -4.14
CA LEU A 86 -8.41 -8.88 -3.88
C LEU A 86 -9.58 -9.31 -4.75
N ASP A 87 -10.78 -9.19 -4.21
CA ASP A 87 -12.04 -9.30 -4.93
C ASP A 87 -12.39 -7.93 -5.51
N TRP A 88 -12.08 -7.75 -6.81
CA TRP A 88 -12.22 -6.46 -7.47
C TRP A 88 -13.67 -5.96 -7.52
N GLU A 89 -14.64 -6.86 -7.62
CA GLU A 89 -16.05 -6.49 -7.75
C GLU A 89 -16.62 -5.98 -6.42
N HIS A 90 -16.18 -6.55 -5.30
CA HIS A 90 -16.64 -6.21 -3.96
C HIS A 90 -15.64 -5.38 -3.16
N PHE A 91 -14.56 -4.91 -3.80
CA PHE A 91 -13.56 -4.07 -3.15
C PHE A 91 -14.16 -2.74 -2.73
N SER A 92 -14.00 -2.38 -1.45
CA SER A 92 -14.43 -1.08 -0.92
C SER A 92 -13.46 -0.53 0.12
N ALA A 93 -13.18 0.75 0.03
CA ALA A 93 -12.25 1.46 0.89
C ALA A 93 -12.71 1.59 2.34
N ARG A 94 -14.01 1.44 2.62
CA ARG A 94 -14.59 1.57 3.98
C ARG A 94 -14.22 2.88 4.68
N GLU A 95 -14.40 4.01 4.01
CA GLU A 95 -14.11 5.31 4.60
C GLU A 95 -14.78 5.49 5.98
N ASN A 96 -13.97 5.69 7.00
CA ASN A 96 -14.43 6.05 8.34
C ASN A 96 -13.50 7.13 8.93
N LEU A 97 -13.93 8.38 8.84
CA LEU A 97 -13.17 9.51 9.34
C LEU A 97 -13.00 9.52 10.87
N ALA A 98 -13.86 8.81 11.60
CA ALA A 98 -13.79 8.73 13.05
C ALA A 98 -12.75 7.71 13.53
N ASP A 99 -12.59 6.61 12.78
CA ASP A 99 -11.53 5.63 12.99
C ASP A 99 -11.05 5.08 11.64
N PRO A 100 -9.99 5.64 11.07
CA PRO A 100 -9.47 5.21 9.77
C PRO A 100 -8.59 3.94 9.85
N ARG A 101 -8.42 3.34 11.03
CA ARG A 101 -7.52 2.19 11.27
C ARG A 101 -8.16 0.87 10.89
N HIS A 102 -8.65 0.75 9.69
CA HIS A 102 -9.18 -0.53 9.18
C HIS A 102 -8.73 -0.76 7.75
N GLY A 103 -8.61 -2.03 7.38
CA GLY A 103 -8.35 -2.43 6.01
C GLY A 103 -9.60 -2.31 5.12
N PRO A 104 -9.43 -2.26 3.80
CA PRO A 104 -10.54 -2.28 2.86
C PRO A 104 -11.30 -3.60 2.92
N GLN A 105 -12.55 -3.58 2.50
CA GLN A 105 -13.30 -4.80 2.21
C GLN A 105 -12.83 -5.39 0.88
N GLY A 106 -12.86 -6.71 0.74
CA GLY A 106 -12.47 -7.39 -0.50
C GLY A 106 -10.95 -7.48 -0.71
N LEU A 107 -10.13 -7.15 0.28
CA LEU A 107 -8.70 -7.46 0.29
C LEU A 107 -8.49 -8.74 1.10
N ASP A 108 -8.31 -9.87 0.39
CA ASP A 108 -8.22 -11.18 1.01
C ASP A 108 -6.83 -11.45 1.59
N TYR A 109 -5.78 -11.24 0.78
CA TYR A 109 -4.42 -11.49 1.24
C TYR A 109 -3.46 -10.36 0.86
N VAL A 110 -2.53 -10.08 1.78
CA VAL A 110 -1.32 -9.31 1.51
C VAL A 110 -0.12 -10.22 1.72
N LEU A 111 0.66 -10.43 0.67
CA LEU A 111 1.92 -11.16 0.74
C LEU A 111 3.10 -10.19 0.66
N VAL A 112 4.08 -10.40 1.52
CA VAL A 112 5.35 -9.67 1.52
C VAL A 112 6.48 -10.68 1.46
N ALA A 113 7.31 -10.59 0.45
CA ALA A 113 8.38 -11.56 0.16
C ALA A 113 7.85 -13.02 0.14
N GLY A 114 6.64 -13.23 -0.40
CA GLY A 114 5.99 -14.54 -0.51
C GLY A 114 5.34 -15.08 0.78
N GLN A 115 5.38 -14.32 1.88
CA GLN A 115 4.73 -14.72 3.13
C GLN A 115 3.44 -13.91 3.35
N ILE A 116 2.39 -14.58 3.83
CA ILE A 116 1.11 -13.93 4.11
C ILE A 116 1.27 -13.03 5.35
N ALA A 117 1.25 -11.73 5.13
CA ALA A 117 1.32 -10.71 6.19
C ALA A 117 -0.07 -10.30 6.68
N VAL A 118 -1.08 -10.35 5.80
CA VAL A 118 -2.50 -10.13 6.16
C VAL A 118 -3.32 -11.27 5.55
N ASP A 119 -4.20 -11.84 6.35
CA ASP A 119 -5.14 -12.91 5.99
C ASP A 119 -6.56 -12.43 6.33
N HIS A 120 -7.39 -12.18 5.31
CA HIS A 120 -8.76 -11.68 5.43
C HIS A 120 -8.92 -10.51 6.42
N GLY A 121 -8.02 -9.52 6.31
CA GLY A 121 -8.02 -8.32 7.14
C GLY A 121 -7.33 -8.49 8.50
N VAL A 122 -6.83 -9.68 8.84
CA VAL A 122 -6.12 -9.95 10.10
C VAL A 122 -4.61 -9.99 9.84
N HIS A 123 -3.86 -9.18 10.58
CA HIS A 123 -2.40 -9.17 10.52
C HIS A 123 -1.83 -10.44 11.15
N THR A 124 -0.97 -11.17 10.44
CA THR A 124 -0.41 -12.46 10.87
C THR A 124 0.81 -12.32 11.79
N HIS A 125 1.26 -11.08 12.02
CA HIS A 125 2.49 -10.74 12.78
C HIS A 125 3.80 -11.23 12.12
N VAL A 126 3.75 -11.75 10.89
CA VAL A 126 4.95 -12.06 10.11
C VAL A 126 5.69 -10.78 9.73
N ARG A 127 7.00 -10.76 9.95
CA ARG A 127 7.89 -9.65 9.62
C ARG A 127 8.83 -10.04 8.48
N SER A 128 8.30 -10.18 7.27
CA SER A 128 9.03 -10.56 6.06
C SER A 128 9.51 -9.37 5.21
N GLY A 129 9.08 -8.16 5.56
CA GLY A 129 9.50 -6.94 4.86
C GLY A 129 10.96 -6.57 5.13
N THR A 130 11.59 -5.96 4.15
CA THR A 130 12.94 -5.39 4.23
C THR A 130 12.95 -3.92 3.90
N VAL A 131 13.89 -3.17 4.47
CA VAL A 131 14.11 -1.78 4.08
C VAL A 131 14.80 -1.77 2.72
N LEU A 132 14.24 -1.03 1.76
CA LEU A 132 14.78 -0.91 0.41
C LEU A 132 15.82 0.23 0.38
N GLY A 133 17.09 -0.15 0.18
CA GLY A 133 18.19 0.77 0.02
C GLY A 133 18.52 1.08 -1.45
N PRO A 134 19.61 1.85 -1.70
CA PRO A 134 20.08 2.20 -3.04
C PRO A 134 20.37 0.98 -3.94
N GLU A 135 20.77 -0.15 -3.35
CA GLU A 135 21.09 -1.41 -4.05
C GLU A 135 19.91 -1.99 -4.84
N HIS A 136 18.66 -1.62 -4.48
CA HIS A 136 17.45 -2.01 -5.21
C HIS A 136 17.13 -1.11 -6.41
N ARG A 137 17.93 -0.04 -6.63
CA ARG A 137 17.76 0.93 -7.72
C ARG A 137 18.65 0.63 -8.90
N LYS A 138 18.14 0.88 -10.10
CA LYS A 138 18.94 0.75 -11.33
C LYS A 138 19.87 1.96 -11.48
N GLY A 139 21.18 1.74 -11.45
CA GLY A 139 22.15 2.72 -11.92
C GLY A 139 22.98 3.44 -10.85
N GLU A 140 22.94 3.00 -9.60
CA GLU A 140 23.89 3.47 -8.57
C GLU A 140 24.95 2.38 -8.29
N ASN A 141 25.89 2.20 -9.24
CA ASN A 141 27.19 1.55 -9.06
C ASN A 141 28.28 2.56 -9.38
#